data_abacde39a7837203767ef72dab026db7
#
_entry.id   abacde39a7837203767ef72dab026db7
#
_cell.length_a   1.000
_cell.length_b   1.000
_cell.length_c   1.000
_cell.angle_alpha   90.00
_cell.angle_beta   90.00
_cell.angle_gamma   90.00
#
_symmetry.space_group_name_H-M   'P 1'
#
loop_
_entity.id
_entity.type
_entity.pdbx_description
1 polymer ?
#
loop_
_entity_poly.entity_id
_entity_poly.type
_entity_poly.pdbx_seq_one_letter_code
_entity_poly.pdbx_strand_id
1 'polypeptide(L)'
;MLTNCFLSFSQNSKTEYENFKLNENKKLTWQKVYDFEASKDSITKIWKDFILKSSFLNSLKQNDIGFSGYSNFIKISDLKELAIAVHSDYNCFVEIEIKENKYRILISNVKFKPITIDTGMIEVESNFVLEDIVVRDNSHEIRKNSTARKTLFNLNKDFVELLNLKAKVKNDW
;
A
#
# COMPACT_ATOMS: atom_id res chain seq x y z
N MET A 1 35.35 6.68 27.83
CA MET A 1 34.67 6.51 26.49
C MET A 1 33.61 5.44 26.66
N LEU A 2 32.36 5.86 26.91
CA LEU A 2 31.23 4.97 27.16
C LEU A 2 30.45 4.83 25.86
N THR A 3 30.56 3.66 25.24
CA THR A 3 29.83 3.28 24.01
C THR A 3 28.38 2.92 24.38
N ASN A 4 27.43 3.83 24.12
CA ASN A 4 26.01 3.55 24.24
C ASN A 4 25.59 2.64 23.09
N CYS A 5 25.48 1.34 23.36
CA CYS A 5 24.75 0.41 22.50
C CYS A 5 23.25 0.70 22.62
N PHE A 6 22.69 1.38 21.64
CA PHE A 6 21.25 1.41 21.44
C PHE A 6 20.79 0.04 20.94
N LEU A 7 20.35 -0.80 21.87
CA LEU A 7 19.56 -1.99 21.56
C LEU A 7 18.18 -1.50 21.10
N SER A 8 17.96 -1.40 19.79
CA SER A 8 16.62 -1.24 19.21
C SER A 8 15.86 -2.53 19.48
N PHE A 9 15.10 -2.57 20.57
CA PHE A 9 14.04 -3.56 20.73
C PHE A 9 12.99 -3.30 19.67
N SER A 10 13.01 -4.08 18.59
CA SER A 10 11.88 -4.24 17.70
C SER A 10 10.73 -4.87 18.51
N GLN A 11 9.94 -4.03 19.19
CA GLN A 11 8.65 -4.45 19.69
C GLN A 11 7.82 -4.82 18.45
N ASN A 12 7.51 -6.12 18.30
CA ASN A 12 6.52 -6.61 17.35
C ASN A 12 5.16 -5.99 17.74
N SER A 13 4.90 -4.80 17.25
CA SER A 13 3.64 -4.10 17.44
C SER A 13 2.52 -5.00 16.89
N LYS A 14 1.48 -5.22 17.67
CA LYS A 14 0.32 -5.98 17.20
C LYS A 14 -0.46 -5.28 16.11
N THR A 15 -0.22 -3.98 15.95
CA THR A 15 -0.91 -3.06 15.04
C THR A 15 -0.06 -2.59 13.86
N GLU A 16 1.20 -3.04 13.75
CA GLU A 16 2.11 -2.61 12.70
C GLU A 16 2.78 -3.81 12.02
N TYR A 17 2.96 -3.71 10.71
CA TYR A 17 3.70 -4.68 9.91
C TYR A 17 4.30 -3.96 8.68
N GLU A 18 5.63 -3.97 8.54
CA GLU A 18 6.34 -3.23 7.49
C GLU A 18 5.93 -1.74 7.51
N ASN A 19 5.40 -1.24 6.42
CA ASN A 19 4.88 0.12 6.31
C ASN A 19 3.35 0.21 6.59
N PHE A 20 2.72 -0.90 7.00
CA PHE A 20 1.30 -0.93 7.37
C PHE A 20 1.09 -0.61 8.84
N LYS A 21 0.06 0.18 9.12
CA LYS A 21 -0.39 0.54 10.46
C LYS A 21 -1.90 0.44 10.57
N LEU A 22 -2.36 -0.24 11.60
CA LEU A 22 -3.77 -0.38 11.96
C LEU A 22 -4.15 0.75 12.92
N ASN A 23 -5.13 1.57 12.55
CA ASN A 23 -5.64 2.63 13.40
C ASN A 23 -6.73 2.12 14.37
N GLU A 24 -7.18 2.96 15.30
CA GLU A 24 -8.18 2.64 16.32
C GLU A 24 -9.51 2.14 15.75
N ASN A 25 -9.86 2.56 14.53
CA ASN A 25 -11.07 2.12 13.83
C ASN A 25 -10.87 0.84 13.01
N LYS A 26 -9.82 0.09 13.26
CA LYS A 26 -9.43 -1.13 12.52
C LYS A 26 -9.24 -0.91 11.02
N LYS A 27 -8.91 0.31 10.61
CA LYS A 27 -8.54 0.62 9.23
C LYS A 27 -7.04 0.54 9.06
N LEU A 28 -6.63 -0.14 8.00
CA LEU A 28 -5.23 -0.33 7.66
C LEU A 28 -4.77 0.78 6.72
N THR A 29 -3.66 1.40 7.06
CA THR A 29 -2.99 2.41 6.22
C THR A 29 -1.56 1.98 5.97
N TRP A 30 -1.13 1.96 4.73
CA TRP A 30 0.27 1.86 4.35
C TRP A 30 0.83 3.26 4.19
N GLN A 31 2.03 3.52 4.76
CA GLN A 31 2.65 4.83 4.68
C GLN A 31 4.15 4.72 4.47
N LYS A 32 4.68 5.50 3.55
CA LYS A 32 6.14 5.62 3.35
C LYS A 32 6.53 7.04 2.97
N VAL A 33 7.63 7.52 3.54
CA VAL A 33 8.29 8.78 3.19
C VAL A 33 9.51 8.47 2.33
N TYR A 34 9.71 9.27 1.30
CA TYR A 34 10.84 9.18 0.39
C TYR A 34 11.56 10.53 0.35
N ASP A 35 12.86 10.52 0.63
CA ASP A 35 13.70 11.68 0.40
C ASP A 35 14.00 11.81 -1.10
N PHE A 36 13.84 13.01 -1.64
CA PHE A 36 14.02 13.30 -3.05
C PHE A 36 14.57 14.72 -3.20
N GLU A 37 15.85 14.85 -3.48
CA GLU A 37 16.60 16.14 -3.52
C GLU A 37 16.13 17.02 -4.71
N ALA A 38 15.00 17.69 -4.52
CA ALA A 38 14.44 18.62 -5.49
C ALA A 38 13.40 19.54 -4.82
N SER A 39 13.12 20.68 -5.45
CA SER A 39 12.05 21.59 -5.02
C SER A 39 10.68 20.93 -5.08
N LYS A 40 9.75 21.43 -4.25
CA LYS A 40 8.34 20.97 -4.28
C LYS A 40 7.76 20.99 -5.69
N ASP A 41 8.00 22.06 -6.45
CA ASP A 41 7.48 22.21 -7.80
C ASP A 41 8.07 21.17 -8.78
N SER A 42 9.37 20.91 -8.67
CA SER A 42 10.04 19.89 -9.47
C SER A 42 9.49 18.48 -9.16
N ILE A 43 9.33 18.14 -7.89
CA ILE A 43 8.74 16.86 -7.47
C ILE A 43 7.30 16.75 -7.97
N THR A 44 6.52 17.83 -7.88
CA THR A 44 5.13 17.87 -8.36
C THR A 44 5.06 17.61 -9.87
N LYS A 45 5.95 18.22 -10.66
CA LYS A 45 6.02 18.01 -12.11
C LYS A 45 6.36 16.56 -12.44
N ILE A 46 7.37 15.98 -11.78
CA ILE A 46 7.77 14.59 -11.98
C ILE A 46 6.61 13.65 -11.65
N TRP A 47 5.91 13.87 -10.52
CA TRP A 47 4.74 13.07 -10.16
C TRP A 47 3.62 13.20 -11.18
N LYS A 48 3.33 14.40 -11.68
CA LYS A 48 2.32 14.62 -12.71
C LYS A 48 2.62 13.81 -13.97
N ASP A 49 3.86 13.87 -14.46
CA ASP A 49 4.29 13.13 -15.64
C ASP A 49 4.25 11.60 -15.40
N PHE A 50 4.63 11.16 -14.22
CA PHE A 50 4.57 9.75 -13.83
C PHE A 50 3.12 9.24 -13.76
N ILE A 51 2.21 10.00 -13.12
CA ILE A 51 0.79 9.66 -13.01
C ILE A 51 0.16 9.51 -14.40
N LEU A 52 0.42 10.43 -15.32
CA LEU A 52 -0.12 10.40 -16.69
C LEU A 52 0.33 9.14 -17.47
N LYS A 53 1.52 8.63 -17.19
CA LYS A 53 2.07 7.43 -17.84
C LYS A 53 1.71 6.12 -17.12
N SER A 54 1.23 6.20 -15.87
CA SER A 54 0.95 5.04 -15.04
C SER A 54 -0.44 4.47 -15.31
N SER A 55 -0.53 3.20 -15.69
CA SER A 55 -1.82 2.51 -15.77
C SER A 55 -2.52 2.38 -14.41
N PHE A 56 -1.75 2.38 -13.31
CA PHE A 56 -2.26 2.26 -11.95
C PHE A 56 -2.77 3.59 -11.37
N LEU A 57 -2.07 4.72 -11.64
CA LEU A 57 -2.30 6.00 -10.95
C LEU A 57 -2.98 7.07 -11.80
N ASN A 58 -3.26 6.83 -13.07
CA ASN A 58 -3.70 7.87 -14.01
C ASN A 58 -5.07 8.50 -13.68
N SER A 59 -5.80 7.97 -12.71
CA SER A 59 -7.05 8.52 -12.18
C SER A 59 -6.86 9.50 -11.01
N LEU A 60 -5.64 9.64 -10.47
CA LEU A 60 -5.35 10.57 -9.38
C LEU A 60 -5.48 12.02 -9.87
N LYS A 61 -6.00 12.89 -9.00
CA LYS A 61 -6.17 14.31 -9.25
C LYS A 61 -5.22 15.12 -8.40
N GLN A 62 -4.69 16.21 -8.96
CA GLN A 62 -3.87 17.17 -8.23
C GLN A 62 -4.73 17.95 -7.23
N ASN A 63 -4.18 18.21 -6.04
CA ASN A 63 -4.74 19.05 -4.98
C ASN A 63 -3.65 19.94 -4.36
N ASP A 64 -3.96 20.71 -3.32
CA ASP A 64 -3.03 21.69 -2.71
C ASP A 64 -1.78 21.07 -2.07
N ILE A 65 -1.85 19.81 -1.65
CA ILE A 65 -0.74 19.11 -0.99
C ILE A 65 0.01 18.14 -1.91
N GLY A 66 -0.55 17.83 -3.09
CA GLY A 66 0.04 16.90 -4.05
C GLY A 66 -1.00 16.24 -4.95
N PHE A 67 -1.24 14.92 -4.80
CA PHE A 67 -2.21 14.18 -5.62
C PHE A 67 -3.00 13.21 -4.76
N SER A 68 -4.27 12.98 -5.10
CA SER A 68 -5.07 11.95 -4.44
C SER A 68 -6.16 11.39 -5.34
N GLY A 69 -6.63 10.18 -5.00
CA GLY A 69 -7.73 9.51 -5.69
C GLY A 69 -7.66 8.00 -5.56
N TYR A 70 -8.65 7.33 -6.15
CA TYR A 70 -8.60 5.88 -6.27
C TYR A 70 -7.69 5.47 -7.41
N SER A 71 -6.87 4.45 -7.17
CA SER A 71 -6.08 3.82 -8.23
C SER A 71 -6.98 3.04 -9.18
N ASN A 72 -6.45 2.71 -10.36
CA ASN A 72 -7.05 1.66 -11.18
C ASN A 72 -6.78 0.28 -10.56
N PHE A 73 -7.51 -0.72 -11.06
CA PHE A 73 -7.32 -2.10 -10.63
C PHE A 73 -6.04 -2.70 -11.19
N ILE A 74 -5.26 -3.34 -10.31
CA ILE A 74 -4.07 -4.14 -10.66
C ILE A 74 -4.06 -5.44 -9.86
N LYS A 75 -3.19 -6.38 -10.26
CA LYS A 75 -2.94 -7.61 -9.51
C LYS A 75 -1.76 -7.45 -8.56
N ILE A 76 -1.77 -8.23 -7.47
CA ILE A 76 -0.56 -8.46 -6.67
C ILE A 76 0.45 -9.21 -7.53
N SER A 77 1.71 -8.79 -7.51
CA SER A 77 2.76 -9.34 -8.37
C SER A 77 3.08 -10.82 -8.06
N ASP A 78 3.00 -11.24 -6.81
CA ASP A 78 3.23 -12.61 -6.37
C ASP A 78 2.02 -13.14 -5.60
N LEU A 79 1.29 -14.08 -6.20
CA LEU A 79 0.07 -14.69 -5.66
C LEU A 79 0.33 -16.00 -4.91
N LYS A 80 1.59 -16.45 -4.84
CA LYS A 80 1.92 -17.75 -4.26
C LYS A 80 1.55 -17.82 -2.78
N GLU A 81 0.76 -18.83 -2.42
CA GLU A 81 0.33 -19.11 -1.05
C GLU A 81 -0.54 -18.00 -0.41
N LEU A 82 -1.19 -17.17 -1.21
CA LEU A 82 -2.14 -16.17 -0.73
C LEU A 82 -3.57 -16.74 -0.63
N ALA A 83 -4.43 -16.05 0.12
CA ALA A 83 -5.85 -16.37 0.15
C ALA A 83 -6.49 -16.16 -1.24
N ILE A 84 -7.47 -16.98 -1.60
CA ILE A 84 -8.18 -16.88 -2.89
C ILE A 84 -8.74 -15.47 -3.11
N ALA A 85 -9.23 -14.81 -2.05
CA ALA A 85 -9.75 -13.45 -2.11
C ALA A 85 -8.76 -12.41 -2.68
N VAL A 86 -7.45 -12.60 -2.49
CA VAL A 86 -6.40 -11.70 -2.99
C VAL A 86 -5.86 -12.09 -4.37
N HIS A 87 -6.41 -13.11 -5.00
CA HIS A 87 -6.05 -13.48 -6.39
C HIS A 87 -6.76 -12.60 -7.42
N SER A 88 -7.80 -11.85 -7.02
CA SER A 88 -8.44 -10.86 -7.89
C SER A 88 -7.65 -9.56 -7.94
N ASP A 89 -7.95 -8.73 -8.94
CA ASP A 89 -7.39 -7.38 -9.01
C ASP A 89 -7.83 -6.56 -7.80
N TYR A 90 -7.01 -5.62 -7.37
CA TYR A 90 -7.35 -4.68 -6.30
C TYR A 90 -7.20 -3.23 -6.77
N ASN A 91 -7.93 -2.34 -6.12
CA ASN A 91 -7.69 -0.90 -6.14
C ASN A 91 -7.56 -0.36 -4.71
N CYS A 92 -7.06 0.85 -4.59
CA CYS A 92 -6.88 1.50 -3.29
C CYS A 92 -7.02 3.02 -3.41
N PHE A 93 -7.26 3.69 -2.30
CA PHE A 93 -7.15 5.14 -2.23
C PHE A 93 -5.68 5.50 -1.98
N VAL A 94 -5.14 6.35 -2.85
CA VAL A 94 -3.75 6.81 -2.82
C VAL A 94 -3.73 8.30 -2.55
N GLU A 95 -2.90 8.73 -1.62
CA GLU A 95 -2.60 10.12 -1.33
C GLU A 95 -1.10 10.35 -1.36
N ILE A 96 -0.67 11.33 -2.14
CA ILE A 96 0.73 11.73 -2.32
C ILE A 96 0.87 13.15 -1.82
N GLU A 97 1.54 13.33 -0.70
CA GLU A 97 1.87 14.64 -0.15
C GLU A 97 3.29 15.02 -0.53
N ILE A 98 3.46 16.22 -1.08
CA ILE A 98 4.74 16.71 -1.58
C ILE A 98 5.21 17.91 -0.75
N LYS A 99 6.45 17.83 -0.28
CA LYS A 99 7.16 18.92 0.40
C LYS A 99 8.53 19.13 -0.25
N GLU A 100 9.22 20.16 0.21
CA GLU A 100 10.62 20.40 -0.19
C GLU A 100 11.47 19.18 0.15
N ASN A 101 12.24 18.69 -0.81
CA ASN A 101 13.18 17.56 -0.68
C ASN A 101 12.58 16.20 -0.29
N LYS A 102 11.27 16.03 -0.28
CA LYS A 102 10.62 14.75 0.05
C LYS A 102 9.18 14.67 -0.39
N TYR A 103 8.67 13.45 -0.47
CA TYR A 103 7.25 13.17 -0.59
C TYR A 103 6.84 12.02 0.32
N ARG A 104 5.58 11.99 0.73
CA ARG A 104 4.97 10.93 1.51
C ARG A 104 3.83 10.33 0.70
N ILE A 105 3.71 9.02 0.76
CA ILE A 105 2.59 8.29 0.16
C ILE A 105 1.82 7.60 1.27
N LEU A 106 0.50 7.76 1.24
CA LEU A 106 -0.46 7.01 2.04
C LEU A 106 -1.35 6.19 1.12
N ILE A 107 -1.57 4.94 1.49
CA ILE A 107 -2.51 4.05 0.82
C ILE A 107 -3.48 3.51 1.84
N SER A 108 -4.76 3.57 1.52
CA SER A 108 -5.86 3.08 2.36
C SER A 108 -6.97 2.46 1.51
N ASN A 109 -7.97 1.88 2.15
CA ASN A 109 -9.14 1.31 1.47
C ASN A 109 -8.76 0.36 0.32
N VAL A 110 -7.86 -0.59 0.57
CA VAL A 110 -7.50 -1.61 -0.42
C VAL A 110 -8.68 -2.57 -0.58
N LYS A 111 -9.28 -2.59 -1.77
CA LYS A 111 -10.46 -3.38 -2.11
C LYS A 111 -10.14 -4.32 -3.27
N PHE A 112 -10.53 -5.56 -3.14
CA PHE A 112 -10.40 -6.57 -4.19
C PHE A 112 -11.66 -6.59 -5.06
N LYS A 113 -11.49 -6.87 -6.35
CA LYS A 113 -12.66 -7.14 -7.22
C LYS A 113 -13.45 -8.29 -6.66
N PRO A 114 -14.79 -8.22 -6.76
CA PRO A 114 -15.64 -9.33 -6.35
C PRO A 114 -15.22 -10.65 -7.01
N ILE A 115 -15.30 -11.72 -6.26
CA ILE A 115 -15.12 -13.08 -6.76
C ILE A 115 -16.42 -13.86 -6.59
N THR A 116 -16.76 -14.65 -7.60
CA THR A 116 -17.88 -15.60 -7.50
C THR A 116 -17.36 -16.89 -6.89
N ILE A 117 -17.97 -17.31 -5.80
CA ILE A 117 -17.68 -18.58 -5.13
C ILE A 117 -18.84 -19.52 -5.44
N ASP A 118 -18.57 -20.57 -6.23
CA ASP A 118 -19.51 -21.66 -6.45
C ASP A 118 -19.43 -22.64 -5.27
N THR A 119 -20.53 -22.76 -4.53
CA THR A 119 -20.65 -23.71 -3.41
C THR A 119 -21.28 -25.03 -3.82
N GLY A 120 -21.55 -25.23 -5.12
CA GLY A 120 -22.26 -26.40 -5.65
C GLY A 120 -23.77 -26.34 -5.47
N MET A 121 -24.29 -25.41 -4.68
CA MET A 121 -25.74 -25.16 -4.48
C MET A 121 -26.16 -23.78 -4.95
N ILE A 122 -25.32 -22.76 -4.67
CA ILE A 122 -25.54 -21.37 -5.01
C ILE A 122 -24.22 -20.71 -5.38
N GLU A 123 -24.28 -19.76 -6.30
CA GLU A 123 -23.17 -18.83 -6.56
C GLU A 123 -23.29 -17.64 -5.63
N VAL A 124 -22.21 -17.31 -4.91
CA VAL A 124 -22.15 -16.17 -4.00
C VAL A 124 -21.08 -15.21 -4.48
N GLU A 125 -21.48 -13.99 -4.76
CA GLU A 125 -20.53 -12.90 -5.02
C GLU A 125 -20.02 -12.34 -3.68
N SER A 126 -18.71 -12.38 -3.49
CA SER A 126 -18.08 -11.92 -2.26
C SER A 126 -17.13 -10.76 -2.52
N ASN A 127 -17.37 -9.66 -1.81
CA ASN A 127 -16.53 -8.46 -1.82
C ASN A 127 -15.58 -8.49 -0.63
N PHE A 128 -14.30 -8.33 -0.88
CA PHE A 128 -13.28 -8.34 0.18
C PHE A 128 -12.51 -7.02 0.23
N VAL A 129 -12.25 -6.55 1.45
CA VAL A 129 -11.27 -5.51 1.72
C VAL A 129 -10.05 -6.13 2.40
N LEU A 130 -8.92 -5.47 2.36
CA LEU A 130 -7.67 -6.00 2.91
C LEU A 130 -7.81 -6.35 4.40
N GLU A 131 -8.53 -5.52 5.15
CA GLU A 131 -8.78 -5.71 6.57
C GLU A 131 -9.45 -7.05 6.89
N ASP A 132 -10.40 -7.51 6.07
CA ASP A 132 -11.10 -8.81 6.26
C ASP A 132 -10.11 -9.99 6.25
N ILE A 133 -9.02 -9.85 5.51
CA ILE A 133 -8.01 -10.89 5.32
C ILE A 133 -6.94 -10.83 6.42
N VAL A 134 -6.50 -9.62 6.78
CA VAL A 134 -5.28 -9.44 7.58
C VAL A 134 -5.54 -8.94 9.01
N VAL A 135 -6.74 -8.46 9.35
CA VAL A 135 -7.10 -7.98 10.68
C VAL A 135 -7.94 -9.02 11.42
N ARG A 136 -7.73 -9.18 12.73
CA ARG A 136 -8.57 -10.04 13.56
C ARG A 136 -9.90 -9.36 13.88
N ASP A 137 -11.01 -10.08 13.72
CA ASP A 137 -12.35 -9.54 13.93
C ASP A 137 -12.59 -9.09 15.37
N ASN A 138 -12.12 -9.88 16.36
CA ASN A 138 -12.38 -9.70 17.78
C ASN A 138 -11.29 -8.94 18.55
N SER A 139 -10.22 -8.51 17.86
CA SER A 139 -9.12 -7.80 18.50
C SER A 139 -8.56 -6.74 17.58
N HIS A 140 -7.95 -5.70 18.16
CA HIS A 140 -7.27 -4.65 17.44
C HIS A 140 -5.84 -5.10 17.10
N GLU A 141 -5.73 -6.15 16.25
CA GLU A 141 -4.45 -6.76 15.91
C GLU A 141 -4.40 -7.20 14.43
N ILE A 142 -3.23 -7.07 13.82
CA ILE A 142 -2.91 -7.73 12.55
C ILE A 142 -2.74 -9.22 12.81
N ARG A 143 -3.34 -10.05 11.98
CA ARG A 143 -3.23 -11.53 12.05
C ARG A 143 -1.77 -11.96 11.89
N LYS A 144 -1.34 -12.92 12.74
CA LYS A 144 0.03 -13.45 12.73
C LYS A 144 0.21 -14.68 11.83
N ASN A 145 -0.85 -15.16 11.17
CA ASN A 145 -0.77 -16.32 10.29
C ASN A 145 0.04 -16.02 9.02
N SER A 146 0.54 -17.08 8.40
CA SER A 146 1.40 -16.98 7.20
C SER A 146 0.70 -16.23 6.07
N THR A 147 -0.57 -16.52 5.79
CA THR A 147 -1.35 -15.91 4.70
C THR A 147 -1.46 -14.40 4.86
N ALA A 148 -1.85 -13.90 6.03
CA ALA A 148 -1.97 -12.46 6.27
C ALA A 148 -0.61 -11.76 6.14
N ARG A 149 0.45 -12.34 6.70
CA ARG A 149 1.80 -11.78 6.61
C ARG A 149 2.34 -11.76 5.18
N LYS A 150 2.14 -12.84 4.42
CA LYS A 150 2.54 -12.88 3.00
C LYS A 150 1.75 -11.86 2.16
N THR A 151 0.44 -11.71 2.41
CA THR A 151 -0.38 -10.69 1.73
C THR A 151 0.18 -9.29 1.98
N LEU A 152 0.44 -8.92 3.24
CA LEU A 152 1.00 -7.62 3.58
C LEU A 152 2.41 -7.43 3.02
N PHE A 153 3.25 -8.45 3.08
CA PHE A 153 4.62 -8.42 2.55
C PHE A 153 4.62 -8.15 1.03
N ASN A 154 3.80 -8.89 0.27
CA ASN A 154 3.73 -8.75 -1.18
C ASN A 154 3.15 -7.40 -1.59
N LEU A 155 2.07 -6.93 -0.93
CA LEU A 155 1.56 -5.59 -1.14
C LEU A 155 2.58 -4.50 -0.78
N ASN A 156 3.32 -4.65 0.32
CA ASN A 156 4.37 -3.71 0.68
C ASN A 156 5.45 -3.63 -0.40
N LYS A 157 5.90 -4.78 -0.90
CA LYS A 157 6.87 -4.85 -2.00
C LYS A 157 6.34 -4.13 -3.25
N ASP A 158 5.12 -4.44 -3.66
CA ASP A 158 4.49 -3.85 -4.83
C ASP A 158 4.36 -2.32 -4.68
N PHE A 159 3.88 -1.82 -3.55
CA PHE A 159 3.74 -0.39 -3.30
C PHE A 159 5.11 0.32 -3.30
N VAL A 160 6.12 -0.28 -2.69
CA VAL A 160 7.48 0.28 -2.71
C VAL A 160 8.02 0.35 -4.14
N GLU A 161 7.83 -0.70 -4.93
CA GLU A 161 8.32 -0.76 -6.30
C GLU A 161 7.56 0.18 -7.25
N LEU A 162 6.23 0.21 -7.15
CA LEU A 162 5.36 1.04 -8.00
C LEU A 162 5.54 2.54 -7.72
N LEU A 163 5.83 2.94 -6.48
CA LEU A 163 5.73 4.32 -6.01
C LEU A 163 7.08 4.99 -5.70
N ASN A 164 8.20 4.32 -5.95
CA ASN A 164 9.54 4.88 -5.78
C ASN A 164 10.00 5.64 -7.05
N LEU A 165 9.85 6.97 -7.04
CA LEU A 165 10.29 7.81 -8.16
C LEU A 165 11.79 7.71 -8.47
N LYS A 166 12.66 7.55 -7.44
CA LYS A 166 14.12 7.45 -7.66
C LYS A 166 14.47 6.25 -8.55
N ALA A 167 13.77 5.14 -8.38
CA ALA A 167 13.99 3.95 -9.20
C ALA A 167 13.50 4.16 -10.65
N LYS A 168 12.48 4.99 -10.85
CA LYS A 168 11.90 5.25 -12.18
C LYS A 168 12.72 6.26 -12.99
N VAL A 169 13.17 7.36 -12.35
CA VAL A 169 13.98 8.40 -13.01
C VAL A 169 15.37 7.86 -13.45
N LYS A 170 15.94 6.88 -12.73
CA LYS A 170 17.23 6.26 -13.13
C LYS A 170 17.14 5.37 -14.36
N ASN A 171 15.97 4.87 -14.72
CA ASN A 171 15.80 3.95 -15.85
C ASN A 171 15.44 4.65 -17.17
N ASP A 172 15.30 5.98 -17.17
CA ASP A 172 14.99 6.79 -18.37
C ASP A 172 16.25 7.34 -19.08
N TRP A 173 17.48 6.80 -18.76
CA TRP A 173 18.77 7.15 -19.39
C TRP A 173 19.42 5.96 -20.08
#